data_01235ca6f3292666ebce634283a8b113
#
_entry.id   01235ca6f3292666ebce634283a8b113
#
_cell.length_a   1.000
_cell.length_b   1.000
_cell.length_c   1.000
_cell.angle_alpha   90.00
_cell.angle_beta   90.00
_cell.angle_gamma   90.00
#
_symmetry.space_group_name_H-M   'P 1'
#
loop_
_entity.id
_entity.type
_entity.pdbx_description
1 polymer ?
#
loop_
_entity_poly.entity_id
_entity_poly.type
_entity_poly.pdbx_seq_one_letter_code
_entity_poly.pdbx_strand_id
1 'polypeptide(L)'
;NGQNTILVYGGANMELNDTDVNKAADAIAEADYIIAQLEVPVPAIISAFKIARENNVTTILNPAPASELSKDLLTLTDIIVPNETEAELLSGIAVTDRASMHQNAEYFLSLGMKVVIITLGEQGTYYATANSAGLIPSFKVKAIDTTAAGDTFIGAFASRLNMTDFNIEESITYANKAASLTVQVEGAQKSIPLEQDVLKA
;
A
#
# COMPACT_ATOMS: atom_id res chain seq x y z
N ASN A 1 14.09 6.48 -20.53
CA ASN A 1 13.74 5.17 -19.96
C ASN A 1 12.89 5.29 -18.69
N GLY A 2 12.53 6.49 -18.18
CA GLY A 2 11.63 6.69 -17.05
C GLY A 2 12.08 6.13 -15.69
N GLN A 3 13.23 5.49 -15.61
CA GLN A 3 13.79 5.01 -14.34
C GLN A 3 14.45 6.17 -13.60
N ASN A 4 14.12 6.33 -12.33
CA ASN A 4 14.75 7.28 -11.43
C ASN A 4 15.53 6.54 -10.33
N THR A 5 16.43 7.24 -9.69
CA THR A 5 17.10 6.80 -8.47
C THR A 5 16.81 7.81 -7.39
N ILE A 6 16.19 7.37 -6.30
CA ILE A 6 15.82 8.23 -5.19
C ILE A 6 16.80 8.00 -4.04
N LEU A 7 17.48 9.08 -3.62
CA LEU A 7 18.30 9.07 -2.41
C LEU A 7 17.45 9.59 -1.25
N VAL A 8 17.16 8.71 -0.29
CA VAL A 8 16.34 9.04 0.88
C VAL A 8 17.24 9.28 2.10
N TYR A 9 17.04 10.40 2.76
CA TYR A 9 17.59 10.67 4.09
C TYR A 9 16.45 10.76 5.09
N GLY A 10 16.37 9.81 6.01
CA GLY A 10 15.21 9.62 6.90
C GLY A 10 14.95 10.81 7.86
N GLY A 11 16.01 11.52 8.29
CA GLY A 11 15.87 12.74 9.10
C GLY A 11 14.97 12.53 10.32
N ALA A 12 14.02 13.42 10.52
CA ALA A 12 13.07 13.39 11.65
C ALA A 12 12.17 12.15 11.65
N ASN A 13 11.92 11.52 10.51
CA ASN A 13 11.15 10.29 10.46
C ASN A 13 11.76 9.19 11.33
N MET A 14 13.10 9.13 11.41
CA MET A 14 13.82 8.09 12.16
C MET A 14 13.83 8.33 13.68
N GLU A 15 13.32 9.48 14.15
CA GLU A 15 13.18 9.80 15.58
C GLU A 15 11.84 9.32 16.16
N LEU A 16 10.90 8.86 15.31
CA LEU A 16 9.61 8.35 15.76
C LEU A 16 9.81 7.12 16.67
N ASN A 17 9.14 7.13 17.82
CA ASN A 17 9.30 6.09 18.83
C ASN A 17 7.97 5.76 19.53
N ASP A 18 7.98 4.74 20.40
CA ASP A 18 6.80 4.27 21.11
C ASP A 18 6.11 5.36 21.95
N THR A 19 6.88 6.31 22.50
CA THR A 19 6.29 7.42 23.27
C THR A 19 5.43 8.31 22.38
N ASP A 20 5.86 8.56 21.17
CA ASP A 20 5.11 9.39 20.20
C ASP A 20 3.87 8.64 19.69
N VAL A 21 4.01 7.35 19.41
CA VAL A 21 2.89 6.48 19.06
C VAL A 21 1.83 6.44 20.17
N ASN A 22 2.26 6.27 21.44
CA ASN A 22 1.34 6.25 22.57
C ASN A 22 0.60 7.58 22.79
N LYS A 23 1.21 8.73 22.45
CA LYS A 23 0.50 10.03 22.47
C LYS A 23 -0.60 10.11 21.44
N ALA A 24 -0.51 9.34 20.35
CA ALA A 24 -1.50 9.27 19.29
C ALA A 24 -2.50 8.10 19.45
N ALA A 25 -2.45 7.36 20.58
CA ALA A 25 -3.23 6.14 20.76
C ALA A 25 -4.73 6.34 20.57
N ASP A 26 -5.30 7.42 21.11
CA ASP A 26 -6.73 7.73 20.95
C ASP A 26 -7.09 7.99 19.48
N ALA A 27 -6.26 8.74 18.76
CA ALA A 27 -6.48 8.99 17.33
C ALA A 27 -6.35 7.71 16.49
N ILE A 28 -5.44 6.80 16.84
CA ILE A 28 -5.33 5.49 16.20
C ILE A 28 -6.58 4.66 16.48
N ALA A 29 -7.07 4.65 17.73
CA ALA A 29 -8.23 3.86 18.12
C ALA A 29 -9.55 4.32 17.48
N GLU A 30 -9.66 5.60 17.12
CA GLU A 30 -10.84 6.20 16.47
C GLU A 30 -10.78 6.15 14.94
N ALA A 31 -9.67 5.70 14.34
CA ALA A 31 -9.50 5.64 12.90
C ALA A 31 -10.20 4.42 12.28
N ASP A 32 -10.60 4.50 11.01
CA ASP A 32 -11.05 3.34 10.23
C ASP A 32 -9.86 2.49 9.77
N TYR A 33 -8.77 3.16 9.42
CA TYR A 33 -7.54 2.55 8.89
C TYR A 33 -6.30 3.23 9.47
N ILE A 34 -5.23 2.45 9.67
CA ILE A 34 -3.90 2.97 9.85
C ILE A 34 -3.00 2.50 8.70
N ILE A 35 -2.31 3.43 8.07
CA ILE A 35 -1.41 3.16 6.94
C ILE A 35 0.02 3.44 7.38
N ALA A 36 0.93 2.53 7.07
CA ALA A 36 2.35 2.70 7.33
C ALA A 36 3.19 2.28 6.12
N GLN A 37 4.35 2.91 6.00
CA GLN A 37 5.46 2.56 5.11
C GLN A 37 6.70 2.25 5.95
N LEU A 38 7.82 1.87 5.30
CA LEU A 38 9.08 1.56 5.97
C LEU A 38 10.05 2.76 6.02
N GLU A 39 9.53 3.96 5.94
CA GLU A 39 10.31 5.20 6.06
C GLU A 39 10.36 5.76 7.49
N VAL A 40 9.84 5.02 8.45
CA VAL A 40 9.91 5.27 9.90
C VAL A 40 10.40 4.00 10.61
N PRO A 41 10.87 4.08 11.87
CA PRO A 41 11.34 2.90 12.59
C PRO A 41 10.27 1.80 12.70
N VAL A 42 10.61 0.58 12.29
CA VAL A 42 9.72 -0.59 12.36
C VAL A 42 9.13 -0.84 13.76
N PRO A 43 9.86 -0.66 14.87
CA PRO A 43 9.26 -0.76 16.21
C PRO A 43 8.07 0.19 16.41
N ALA A 44 8.14 1.42 15.93
CA ALA A 44 7.03 2.38 16.03
C ALA A 44 5.81 1.92 15.21
N ILE A 45 6.03 1.34 14.02
CA ILE A 45 4.94 0.76 13.21
C ILE A 45 4.29 -0.41 13.97
N ILE A 46 5.09 -1.30 14.56
CA ILE A 46 4.59 -2.43 15.36
C ILE A 46 3.75 -1.95 16.54
N SER A 47 4.22 -0.93 17.26
CA SER A 47 3.46 -0.33 18.36
C SER A 47 2.13 0.25 17.90
N ALA A 48 2.13 1.00 16.80
CA ALA A 48 0.93 1.59 16.23
C ALA A 48 -0.07 0.52 15.73
N PHE A 49 0.43 -0.53 15.07
CA PHE A 49 -0.42 -1.63 14.59
C PHE A 49 -0.99 -2.48 15.73
N LYS A 50 -0.29 -2.62 16.86
CA LYS A 50 -0.84 -3.26 18.07
C LYS A 50 -2.03 -2.48 18.60
N ILE A 51 -1.90 -1.16 18.78
CA ILE A 51 -3.00 -0.30 19.25
C ILE A 51 -4.18 -0.41 18.27
N ALA A 52 -3.92 -0.35 16.97
CA ALA A 52 -4.95 -0.48 15.93
C ALA A 52 -5.72 -1.81 16.06
N ARG A 53 -4.99 -2.93 16.17
CA ARG A 53 -5.59 -4.28 16.28
C ARG A 53 -6.42 -4.44 17.56
N GLU A 54 -5.96 -3.89 18.69
CA GLU A 54 -6.70 -3.89 19.96
C GLU A 54 -8.03 -3.12 19.88
N ASN A 55 -8.14 -2.15 18.95
CA ASN A 55 -9.32 -1.32 18.73
C ASN A 55 -10.09 -1.67 17.45
N ASN A 56 -9.80 -2.80 16.79
CA ASN A 56 -10.42 -3.24 15.53
C ASN A 56 -10.21 -2.28 14.35
N VAL A 57 -9.17 -1.47 14.38
CA VAL A 57 -8.75 -0.62 13.28
C VAL A 57 -7.97 -1.46 12.26
N THR A 58 -8.32 -1.36 10.99
CA THR A 58 -7.66 -2.12 9.90
C THR A 58 -6.26 -1.56 9.62
N THR A 59 -5.27 -2.44 9.58
CA THR A 59 -3.88 -2.07 9.32
C THR A 59 -3.51 -2.28 7.86
N ILE A 60 -2.92 -1.27 7.23
CA ILE A 60 -2.44 -1.30 5.83
C ILE A 60 -0.93 -1.03 5.84
N LEU A 61 -0.16 -1.98 5.31
CA LEU A 61 1.28 -1.84 5.15
C LEU A 61 1.65 -1.71 3.67
N ASN A 62 2.32 -0.63 3.32
CA ASN A 62 3.10 -0.54 2.10
C ASN A 62 4.57 -0.83 2.44
N PRO A 63 5.14 -1.97 2.03
CA PRO A 63 6.49 -2.37 2.43
C PRO A 63 7.59 -1.67 1.61
N ALA A 64 7.45 -0.36 1.43
CA ALA A 64 8.37 0.52 0.71
C ALA A 64 9.15 1.42 1.69
N PRO A 65 10.47 1.60 1.51
CA PRO A 65 11.34 0.89 0.57
C PRO A 65 11.54 -0.58 0.94
N ALA A 66 11.75 -1.43 -0.05
CA ALA A 66 11.89 -2.87 0.12
C ALA A 66 12.94 -3.25 1.16
N SER A 67 12.56 -3.97 2.20
CA SER A 67 13.43 -4.50 3.25
C SER A 67 12.84 -5.77 3.85
N GLU A 68 13.69 -6.57 4.49
CA GLU A 68 13.21 -7.72 5.26
C GLU A 68 12.30 -7.27 6.41
N LEU A 69 11.19 -7.95 6.59
CA LEU A 69 10.22 -7.65 7.64
C LEU A 69 10.19 -8.73 8.72
N SER A 70 10.01 -8.29 9.96
CA SER A 70 9.80 -9.21 11.06
C SER A 70 8.43 -9.90 10.95
N LYS A 71 8.35 -11.13 11.42
CA LYS A 71 7.07 -11.84 11.51
C LYS A 71 6.04 -11.09 12.35
N ASP A 72 6.49 -10.37 13.38
CA ASP A 72 5.61 -9.59 14.25
C ASP A 72 4.88 -8.50 13.46
N LEU A 73 5.57 -7.77 12.59
CA LEU A 73 4.91 -6.77 11.74
C LEU A 73 3.96 -7.41 10.73
N LEU A 74 4.39 -8.50 10.08
CA LEU A 74 3.56 -9.20 9.10
C LEU A 74 2.27 -9.74 9.72
N THR A 75 2.32 -10.32 10.93
CA THR A 75 1.12 -10.85 11.62
C THR A 75 0.17 -9.77 12.13
N LEU A 76 0.63 -8.53 12.27
CA LEU A 76 -0.18 -7.38 12.63
C LEU A 76 -0.80 -6.67 11.41
N THR A 77 -0.42 -7.07 10.20
CA THR A 77 -0.87 -6.45 8.94
C THR A 77 -2.12 -7.14 8.41
N ASP A 78 -3.21 -6.38 8.22
CA ASP A 78 -4.43 -6.88 7.59
C ASP A 78 -4.37 -6.81 6.07
N ILE A 79 -3.82 -5.71 5.54
CA ILE A 79 -3.70 -5.45 4.09
C ILE A 79 -2.25 -5.12 3.78
N ILE A 80 -1.65 -5.82 2.81
CA ILE A 80 -0.32 -5.51 2.32
C ILE A 80 -0.38 -5.02 0.87
N VAL A 81 0.39 -3.96 0.57
CA VAL A 81 0.39 -3.31 -0.75
C VAL A 81 1.82 -3.17 -1.28
N PRO A 82 2.48 -4.28 -1.68
CA PRO A 82 3.78 -4.24 -2.32
C PRO A 82 3.69 -3.93 -3.83
N ASN A 83 4.80 -3.46 -4.41
CA ASN A 83 5.04 -3.58 -5.85
C ASN A 83 5.68 -4.96 -6.18
N GLU A 84 6.00 -5.22 -7.47
CA GLU A 84 6.60 -6.49 -7.91
C GLU A 84 7.91 -6.80 -7.17
N THR A 85 8.78 -5.81 -7.04
CA THR A 85 10.11 -5.97 -6.41
C THR A 85 9.98 -6.23 -4.91
N GLU A 86 9.10 -5.52 -4.25
CA GLU A 86 8.80 -5.69 -2.82
C GLU A 86 8.16 -7.06 -2.54
N ALA A 87 7.21 -7.46 -3.39
CA ALA A 87 6.58 -8.75 -3.30
C ALA A 87 7.59 -9.90 -3.46
N GLU A 88 8.48 -9.81 -4.46
CA GLU A 88 9.55 -10.78 -4.67
C GLU A 88 10.52 -10.83 -3.48
N LEU A 89 10.97 -9.68 -2.98
CA LEU A 89 11.90 -9.63 -1.86
C LEU A 89 11.33 -10.31 -0.61
N LEU A 90 10.04 -10.07 -0.32
CA LEU A 90 9.40 -10.56 0.90
C LEU A 90 8.97 -12.03 0.82
N SER A 91 8.55 -12.49 -0.35
CA SER A 91 8.07 -13.86 -0.56
C SER A 91 9.15 -14.82 -1.05
N GLY A 92 10.20 -14.29 -1.68
CA GLY A 92 11.19 -15.08 -2.43
C GLY A 92 10.67 -15.58 -3.79
N ILE A 93 9.50 -15.13 -4.26
CA ILE A 93 8.84 -15.55 -5.50
C ILE A 93 8.82 -14.38 -6.49
N ALA A 94 9.51 -14.51 -7.63
CA ALA A 94 9.51 -13.50 -8.67
C ALA A 94 8.10 -13.28 -9.26
N VAL A 95 7.72 -12.02 -9.46
CA VAL A 95 6.42 -11.63 -10.03
C VAL A 95 6.58 -11.45 -11.54
N THR A 96 6.28 -12.50 -12.32
CA THR A 96 6.50 -12.52 -13.78
C THR A 96 5.23 -12.76 -14.59
N ASP A 97 4.25 -13.44 -14.00
CA ASP A 97 3.01 -13.80 -14.65
C ASP A 97 1.86 -13.96 -13.62
N ARG A 98 0.66 -14.27 -14.09
CA ARG A 98 -0.51 -14.42 -13.22
C ARG A 98 -0.36 -15.56 -12.20
N ALA A 99 0.35 -16.62 -12.53
CA ALA A 99 0.55 -17.75 -11.62
C ALA A 99 1.48 -17.36 -10.46
N SER A 100 2.57 -16.67 -10.76
CA SER A 100 3.50 -16.16 -9.74
C SER A 100 2.89 -15.04 -8.88
N MET A 101 2.03 -14.18 -9.46
CA MET A 101 1.23 -13.22 -8.69
C MET A 101 0.35 -13.93 -7.66
N HIS A 102 -0.32 -15.02 -8.09
CA HIS A 102 -1.16 -15.81 -7.21
C HIS A 102 -0.34 -16.48 -6.08
N GLN A 103 0.80 -17.08 -6.41
CA GLN A 103 1.70 -17.70 -5.43
C GLN A 103 2.21 -16.67 -4.39
N ASN A 104 2.58 -15.48 -4.84
CA ASN A 104 2.94 -14.37 -3.95
C ASN A 104 1.78 -14.03 -3.00
N ALA A 105 0.58 -13.89 -3.54
CA ALA A 105 -0.58 -13.56 -2.74
C ALA A 105 -0.93 -14.67 -1.74
N GLU A 106 -0.86 -15.94 -2.14
CA GLU A 106 -1.06 -17.08 -1.23
C GLU A 106 -0.04 -17.10 -0.08
N TYR A 107 1.23 -16.74 -0.37
CA TYR A 107 2.24 -16.59 0.67
C TYR A 107 1.80 -15.58 1.74
N PHE A 108 1.40 -14.37 1.35
CA PHE A 108 0.98 -13.34 2.30
C PHE A 108 -0.33 -13.69 3.01
N LEU A 109 -1.32 -14.26 2.31
CA LEU A 109 -2.55 -14.74 2.92
C LEU A 109 -2.28 -15.83 3.97
N SER A 110 -1.29 -16.72 3.72
CA SER A 110 -0.88 -17.76 4.68
C SER A 110 -0.29 -17.20 5.98
N LEU A 111 0.20 -15.96 5.97
CA LEU A 111 0.69 -15.25 7.13
C LEU A 111 -0.44 -14.57 7.95
N GLY A 112 -1.69 -14.69 7.49
CA GLY A 112 -2.88 -14.17 8.18
C GLY A 112 -3.41 -12.83 7.65
N MET A 113 -2.85 -12.31 6.56
CA MET A 113 -3.37 -11.10 5.92
C MET A 113 -4.74 -11.35 5.29
N LYS A 114 -5.61 -10.37 5.30
CA LYS A 114 -6.98 -10.46 4.75
C LYS A 114 -7.02 -10.11 3.26
N VAL A 115 -6.18 -9.16 2.85
CA VAL A 115 -6.10 -8.65 1.49
C VAL A 115 -4.64 -8.47 1.09
N VAL A 116 -4.29 -8.95 -0.10
CA VAL A 116 -3.00 -8.71 -0.74
C VAL A 116 -3.23 -7.92 -2.02
N ILE A 117 -2.49 -6.85 -2.20
CA ILE A 117 -2.57 -5.99 -3.38
C ILE A 117 -1.16 -5.83 -3.94
N ILE A 118 -0.91 -6.32 -5.15
CA ILE A 118 0.40 -6.18 -5.81
C ILE A 118 0.25 -5.16 -6.93
N THR A 119 0.90 -4.02 -6.81
CA THR A 119 0.92 -3.00 -7.86
C THR A 119 1.92 -3.38 -8.95
N LEU A 120 1.50 -3.29 -10.22
CA LEU A 120 2.22 -3.79 -11.40
C LEU A 120 2.45 -2.67 -12.44
N GLY A 121 2.56 -1.43 -11.98
CA GLY A 121 2.75 -0.27 -12.82
C GLY A 121 1.70 -0.15 -13.92
N GLU A 122 2.14 -0.12 -15.18
CA GLU A 122 1.24 0.02 -16.34
C GLU A 122 0.33 -1.20 -16.58
N GLN A 123 0.62 -2.35 -16.01
CA GLN A 123 -0.23 -3.54 -16.11
C GLN A 123 -1.46 -3.46 -15.21
N GLY A 124 -1.42 -2.61 -14.19
CA GLY A 124 -2.51 -2.45 -13.22
C GLY A 124 -2.19 -3.02 -11.84
N THR A 125 -3.14 -3.69 -11.23
CA THR A 125 -3.04 -4.15 -9.85
C THR A 125 -3.63 -5.54 -9.72
N TYR A 126 -2.84 -6.49 -9.22
CA TYR A 126 -3.34 -7.79 -8.81
C TYR A 126 -3.80 -7.73 -7.35
N TYR A 127 -4.95 -8.37 -7.07
CA TYR A 127 -5.41 -8.51 -5.68
C TYR A 127 -5.78 -9.96 -5.38
N ALA A 128 -5.71 -10.31 -4.11
CA ALA A 128 -6.23 -11.58 -3.60
C ALA A 128 -6.76 -11.42 -2.18
N THR A 129 -7.81 -12.17 -1.91
CA THR A 129 -8.41 -12.40 -0.60
C THR A 129 -8.59 -13.89 -0.39
N ALA A 130 -9.13 -14.32 0.74
CA ALA A 130 -9.46 -15.74 0.95
C ALA A 130 -10.51 -16.28 -0.06
N ASN A 131 -11.34 -15.40 -0.67
CA ASN A 131 -12.49 -15.79 -1.47
C ASN A 131 -12.42 -15.37 -2.94
N SER A 132 -11.54 -14.44 -3.28
CA SER A 132 -11.45 -13.87 -4.63
C SER A 132 -10.04 -13.42 -4.96
N ALA A 133 -9.70 -13.45 -6.25
CA ALA A 133 -8.47 -12.89 -6.76
C ALA A 133 -8.67 -12.41 -8.20
N GLY A 134 -8.02 -11.31 -8.57
CA GLY A 134 -8.15 -10.74 -9.90
C GLY A 134 -7.04 -9.77 -10.26
N LEU A 135 -6.98 -9.44 -11.54
CA LEU A 135 -6.13 -8.40 -12.08
C LEU A 135 -7.02 -7.25 -12.58
N ILE A 136 -6.88 -6.10 -11.98
CA ILE A 136 -7.58 -4.87 -12.37
C ILE A 136 -6.62 -4.06 -13.25
N PRO A 137 -6.95 -3.82 -14.53
CA PRO A 137 -6.05 -3.11 -15.42
C PRO A 137 -5.84 -1.66 -15.01
N SER A 138 -4.68 -1.10 -15.34
CA SER A 138 -4.43 0.32 -15.19
C SER A 138 -5.05 1.12 -16.35
N PHE A 139 -5.11 2.44 -16.18
CA PHE A 139 -5.52 3.36 -17.24
C PHE A 139 -4.32 3.71 -18.11
N LYS A 140 -4.46 3.56 -19.43
CA LYS A 140 -3.39 3.86 -20.38
C LYS A 140 -3.19 5.36 -20.52
N VAL A 141 -2.08 5.85 -20.01
CA VAL A 141 -1.69 7.25 -20.05
C VAL A 141 -0.23 7.40 -20.43
N LYS A 142 0.18 8.60 -20.84
CA LYS A 142 1.60 8.91 -21.02
C LYS A 142 2.18 9.38 -19.70
N ALA A 143 2.98 8.54 -19.05
CA ALA A 143 3.67 8.92 -17.83
C ALA A 143 4.76 9.97 -18.12
N ILE A 144 4.80 11.00 -17.29
CA ILE A 144 5.81 12.07 -17.27
C ILE A 144 6.73 11.85 -16.06
N ASP A 145 6.15 11.62 -14.88
CA ASP A 145 6.85 11.41 -13.62
C ASP A 145 6.08 10.37 -12.79
N THR A 146 6.75 9.32 -12.33
CA THR A 146 6.12 8.25 -11.54
C THR A 146 6.22 8.48 -10.03
N THR A 147 6.80 9.61 -9.61
CA THR A 147 6.92 9.98 -8.20
C THR A 147 5.52 10.09 -7.56
N ALA A 148 5.38 9.56 -6.35
CA ALA A 148 4.14 9.53 -5.58
C ALA A 148 2.96 8.73 -6.19
N ALA A 149 3.18 7.96 -7.26
CA ALA A 149 2.12 7.12 -7.84
C ALA A 149 1.63 6.05 -6.83
N GLY A 150 2.56 5.40 -6.13
CA GLY A 150 2.25 4.42 -5.07
C GLY A 150 1.53 5.05 -3.89
N ASP A 151 1.99 6.22 -3.42
CA ASP A 151 1.37 6.95 -2.31
C ASP A 151 -0.05 7.37 -2.66
N THR A 152 -0.25 7.89 -3.90
CA THR A 152 -1.58 8.24 -4.41
C THR A 152 -2.49 7.01 -4.49
N PHE A 153 -1.96 5.88 -4.99
CA PHE A 153 -2.71 4.63 -5.06
C PHE A 153 -3.22 4.22 -3.67
N ILE A 154 -2.34 4.16 -2.67
CA ILE A 154 -2.69 3.71 -1.32
C ILE A 154 -3.71 4.64 -0.66
N GLY A 155 -3.49 5.96 -0.74
CA GLY A 155 -4.41 6.95 -0.19
C GLY A 155 -5.78 6.90 -0.87
N ALA A 156 -5.82 6.80 -2.19
CA ALA A 156 -7.05 6.67 -2.97
C ALA A 156 -7.78 5.35 -2.67
N PHE A 157 -7.05 4.23 -2.59
CA PHE A 157 -7.60 2.93 -2.23
C PHE A 157 -8.26 2.98 -0.85
N ALA A 158 -7.53 3.44 0.17
CA ALA A 158 -8.04 3.52 1.54
C ALA A 158 -9.26 4.45 1.66
N SER A 159 -9.30 5.55 0.87
CA SER A 159 -10.42 6.50 0.88
C SER A 159 -11.74 5.91 0.36
N ARG A 160 -11.69 4.80 -0.40
CA ARG A 160 -12.86 4.12 -0.99
C ARG A 160 -13.13 2.75 -0.40
N LEU A 161 -12.17 2.21 0.31
CA LEU A 161 -12.28 0.87 0.87
C LEU A 161 -13.39 0.81 1.92
N ASN A 162 -14.24 -0.21 1.81
CA ASN A 162 -15.21 -0.58 2.84
C ASN A 162 -15.02 -2.07 3.17
N MET A 163 -14.47 -2.35 4.36
CA MET A 163 -14.22 -3.73 4.80
C MET A 163 -15.50 -4.49 5.15
N THR A 164 -16.64 -3.82 5.32
CA THR A 164 -17.93 -4.48 5.54
C THR A 164 -18.50 -5.03 4.25
N ASP A 165 -18.46 -4.23 3.18
CA ASP A 165 -19.03 -4.60 1.88
C ASP A 165 -17.99 -5.26 0.96
N PHE A 166 -16.71 -5.27 1.35
CA PHE A 166 -15.59 -5.84 0.60
C PHE A 166 -15.53 -5.35 -0.86
N ASN A 167 -15.69 -4.03 -1.07
CA ASN A 167 -15.67 -3.38 -2.39
C ASN A 167 -14.25 -3.21 -2.97
N ILE A 168 -13.41 -4.24 -2.85
CA ILE A 168 -11.96 -4.21 -3.18
C ILE A 168 -11.73 -3.81 -4.65
N GLU A 169 -12.47 -4.40 -5.59
CA GLU A 169 -12.28 -4.14 -7.03
C GLU A 169 -12.60 -2.69 -7.41
N GLU A 170 -13.67 -2.13 -6.86
CA GLU A 170 -14.05 -0.73 -7.08
C GLU A 170 -13.01 0.22 -6.48
N SER A 171 -12.54 -0.08 -5.27
CA SER A 171 -11.52 0.70 -4.58
C SER A 171 -10.18 0.67 -5.33
N ILE A 172 -9.76 -0.49 -5.85
CA ILE A 172 -8.56 -0.62 -6.70
C ILE A 172 -8.75 0.12 -8.02
N THR A 173 -9.91 0.02 -8.66
CA THR A 173 -10.19 0.73 -9.91
C THR A 173 -10.07 2.23 -9.72
N TYR A 174 -10.63 2.77 -8.64
CA TYR A 174 -10.50 4.18 -8.28
C TYR A 174 -9.05 4.57 -8.02
N ALA A 175 -8.31 3.75 -7.26
CA ALA A 175 -6.90 3.97 -6.95
C ALA A 175 -6.00 3.94 -8.20
N ASN A 176 -6.20 2.97 -9.11
CA ASN A 176 -5.52 2.92 -10.41
C ASN A 176 -5.76 4.19 -11.23
N LYS A 177 -6.99 4.70 -11.20
CA LYS A 177 -7.34 5.94 -11.91
C LYS A 177 -6.64 7.14 -11.30
N ALA A 178 -6.66 7.29 -9.98
CA ALA A 178 -5.96 8.37 -9.27
C ALA A 178 -4.45 8.33 -9.56
N ALA A 179 -3.82 7.16 -9.44
CA ALA A 179 -2.40 6.98 -9.75
C ALA A 179 -2.08 7.30 -11.23
N SER A 180 -2.98 6.96 -12.15
CA SER A 180 -2.80 7.29 -13.58
C SER A 180 -2.82 8.80 -13.85
N LEU A 181 -3.57 9.57 -13.09
CA LEU A 181 -3.55 11.04 -13.18
C LEU A 181 -2.26 11.62 -12.57
N THR A 182 -1.81 11.08 -11.44
CA THR A 182 -0.57 11.48 -10.78
C THR A 182 0.62 11.41 -11.72
N VAL A 183 0.81 10.28 -12.41
CA VAL A 183 1.99 10.09 -13.28
C VAL A 183 2.03 11.00 -14.52
N GLN A 184 0.98 11.76 -14.79
CA GLN A 184 0.91 12.73 -15.90
C GLN A 184 1.40 14.13 -15.51
N VAL A 185 1.71 14.35 -14.23
CA VAL A 185 2.12 15.65 -13.70
C VAL A 185 3.48 15.51 -13.00
N GLU A 186 4.41 16.41 -13.28
CA GLU A 186 5.73 16.40 -12.65
C GLU A 186 5.66 16.77 -11.17
N GLY A 187 6.36 16.01 -10.32
CA GLY A 187 6.53 16.22 -8.88
C GLY A 187 5.64 15.35 -8.02
N ALA A 188 5.89 15.33 -6.71
CA ALA A 188 5.25 14.46 -5.75
C ALA A 188 3.86 15.01 -5.32
N GLN A 189 3.79 15.73 -4.20
CA GLN A 189 2.53 16.16 -3.60
C GLN A 189 1.64 16.99 -4.55
N LYS A 190 2.22 17.83 -5.41
CA LYS A 190 1.46 18.64 -6.37
C LYS A 190 0.82 17.84 -7.51
N SER A 191 1.28 16.62 -7.75
CA SER A 191 0.73 15.74 -8.81
C SER A 191 -0.49 14.96 -8.35
N ILE A 192 -0.74 14.88 -7.03
CA ILE A 192 -1.86 14.14 -6.46
C ILE A 192 -3.18 14.80 -6.88
N PRO A 193 -4.08 14.09 -7.58
CA PRO A 193 -5.33 14.66 -8.07
C PRO A 193 -6.32 14.90 -6.94
N LEU A 194 -7.20 15.88 -7.11
CA LEU A 194 -8.37 16.03 -6.26
C LEU A 194 -9.41 14.95 -6.61
N GLU A 195 -10.25 14.57 -5.65
CA GLU A 195 -11.32 13.60 -5.84
C GLU A 195 -12.20 13.94 -7.07
N GLN A 196 -12.59 15.20 -7.22
CA GLN A 196 -13.40 15.64 -8.35
C GLN A 196 -12.73 15.40 -9.72
N ASP A 197 -11.40 15.39 -9.79
CA ASP A 197 -10.65 15.15 -11.02
C ASP A 197 -10.63 13.66 -11.34
N VAL A 198 -10.48 12.81 -10.31
CA VAL A 198 -10.57 11.36 -10.45
C VAL A 198 -11.97 10.92 -10.90
N LEU A 199 -13.03 11.54 -10.37
CA LEU A 199 -14.40 11.19 -10.74
C LEU A 199 -14.79 11.61 -12.15
N LYS A 200 -14.17 12.67 -12.69
CA LYS A 200 -14.46 13.18 -14.05
C LYS A 200 -13.65 12.49 -15.16
N ALA A 201 -12.46 12.01 -14.84
CA ALA A 201 -11.59 11.38 -15.83
C ALA A 201 -12.08 9.98 -16.19
#